data_ed6f2ff5576d380d05608fc24ffe5fe8
#
_entry.id   ed6f2ff5576d380d05608fc24ffe5fe8
#
_cell.length_a   1.000
_cell.length_b   1.000
_cell.length_c   1.000
_cell.angle_alpha   90.00
_cell.angle_beta   90.00
_cell.angle_gamma   90.00
#
_symmetry.space_group_name_H-M   'P 1'
#
loop_
_entity.id
_entity.type
_entity.pdbx_description
1 polymer ?
#
loop_
_entity_poly.entity_id
_entity_poly.type
_entity_poly.pdbx_seq_one_letter_code
_entity_poly.pdbx_strand_id
1 'polypeptide(L)'
;MGHILVTGSSRGIGKAALEMLAARGTKVIGHCSGGGSRPQVTSEGAIPVIAADFGDPLSVQSLWEQALEIAEGEIDAVVNNAGRFEASRLDRSDIEWLDAWEDTLRVNLTSAAQLSRFAVLHWQERAFAGRLVHVASRAAYRGDSPAHWHYAAAKGGMVAMHKTIARAYASEGILSFAVTPGFTDTSMAGDYLASRGGPGLLADIPLGRVATPEEIASIIAFCAVDAPPSMTGAVIDANGASFVR
;
A
#
# COMPACT_ATOMS: atom_id res chain seq x y z
N MET A 1 -6.67 7.72 20.02
CA MET A 1 -6.50 7.29 18.62
C MET A 1 -6.58 5.79 18.60
N GLY A 2 -7.44 5.22 17.77
CA GLY A 2 -7.59 3.77 17.60
C GLY A 2 -6.39 3.16 16.85
N HIS A 3 -6.59 1.98 16.30
CA HIS A 3 -5.52 1.25 15.63
C HIS A 3 -5.36 1.68 14.15
N ILE A 4 -4.16 1.49 13.61
CA ILE A 4 -3.87 1.60 12.18
C ILE A 4 -3.52 0.21 11.62
N LEU A 5 -4.27 -0.24 10.62
CA LEU A 5 -3.98 -1.48 9.91
C LEU A 5 -3.02 -1.21 8.73
N VAL A 6 -1.85 -1.87 8.71
CA VAL A 6 -0.86 -1.73 7.64
C VAL A 6 -0.72 -3.05 6.89
N THR A 7 -1.11 -3.08 5.61
CA THR A 7 -0.99 -4.29 4.80
C THR A 7 0.40 -4.45 4.17
N GLY A 8 0.87 -5.71 4.03
CA GLY A 8 2.20 -6.00 3.48
C GLY A 8 3.34 -5.50 4.35
N SER A 9 3.21 -5.62 5.68
CA SER A 9 4.12 -5.03 6.67
C SER A 9 5.31 -5.92 7.03
N SER A 10 5.51 -7.06 6.38
CA SER A 10 6.61 -7.98 6.72
C SER A 10 7.98 -7.52 6.23
N ARG A 11 8.04 -6.61 5.24
CA ARG A 11 9.29 -6.10 4.62
C ARG A 11 9.08 -4.75 3.94
N GLY A 12 10.19 -4.15 3.52
CA GLY A 12 10.20 -2.94 2.68
C GLY A 12 9.41 -1.78 3.27
N ILE A 13 8.69 -1.05 2.41
CA ILE A 13 7.91 0.14 2.77
C ILE A 13 6.90 -0.15 3.89
N GLY A 14 6.16 -1.26 3.78
CA GLY A 14 5.15 -1.60 4.78
C GLY A 14 5.73 -1.88 6.17
N LYS A 15 6.90 -2.53 6.24
CA LYS A 15 7.61 -2.74 7.50
C LYS A 15 8.06 -1.41 8.11
N ALA A 16 8.71 -0.57 7.30
CA ALA A 16 9.18 0.74 7.76
C ALA A 16 8.01 1.63 8.22
N ALA A 17 6.87 1.60 7.53
CA ALA A 17 5.67 2.34 7.93
C ALA A 17 5.08 1.83 9.25
N LEU A 18 5.00 0.50 9.43
CA LEU A 18 4.52 -0.12 10.65
C LEU A 18 5.39 0.27 11.86
N GLU A 19 6.71 0.15 11.71
CA GLU A 19 7.69 0.48 12.76
C GLU A 19 7.68 1.98 13.08
N MET A 20 7.62 2.84 12.07
CA MET A 20 7.56 4.29 12.26
C MET A 20 6.28 4.74 12.98
N LEU A 21 5.13 4.16 12.65
CA LEU A 21 3.87 4.45 13.33
C LEU A 21 3.90 3.96 14.78
N ALA A 22 4.45 2.76 15.03
CA ALA A 22 4.62 2.23 16.38
C ALA A 22 5.55 3.12 17.24
N ALA A 23 6.71 3.54 16.69
CA ALA A 23 7.66 4.43 17.36
C ALA A 23 7.05 5.81 17.72
N ARG A 24 5.98 6.21 17.05
CA ARG A 24 5.20 7.43 17.38
C ARG A 24 4.12 7.18 18.45
N GLY A 25 4.09 5.99 19.06
CA GLY A 25 3.10 5.61 20.06
C GLY A 25 1.72 5.28 19.49
N THR A 26 1.60 5.07 18.18
CA THR A 26 0.34 4.68 17.54
C THR A 26 0.14 3.17 17.69
N LYS A 27 -1.07 2.75 18.05
CA LYS A 27 -1.44 1.33 18.03
C LYS A 27 -1.51 0.86 16.58
N VAL A 28 -0.79 -0.20 16.23
CA VAL A 28 -0.71 -0.70 14.86
C VAL A 28 -0.98 -2.20 14.79
N ILE A 29 -1.55 -2.62 13.67
CA ILE A 29 -1.75 -4.03 13.30
C ILE A 29 -1.10 -4.23 11.94
N GLY A 30 -0.21 -5.22 11.85
CA GLY A 30 0.44 -5.60 10.60
C GLY A 30 -0.32 -6.70 9.87
N HIS A 31 -0.01 -6.85 8.57
CA HIS A 31 -0.45 -7.97 7.75
C HIS A 31 0.70 -8.52 6.91
N CYS A 32 0.74 -9.85 6.74
CA CYS A 32 1.66 -10.55 5.83
C CYS A 32 0.91 -11.60 5.00
N SER A 33 1.46 -11.99 3.83
CA SER A 33 0.83 -12.96 2.93
C SER A 33 1.07 -14.42 3.30
N GLY A 34 1.93 -14.73 4.29
CA GLY A 34 2.27 -16.11 4.63
C GLY A 34 3.03 -16.25 5.93
N GLY A 35 3.34 -17.50 6.31
CA GLY A 35 4.12 -17.81 7.51
C GLY A 35 3.32 -17.86 8.81
N GLY A 36 1.99 -17.74 8.73
CA GLY A 36 1.09 -17.71 9.90
C GLY A 36 1.10 -16.36 10.62
N SER A 37 0.03 -16.08 11.35
CA SER A 37 -0.09 -14.88 12.18
C SER A 37 0.87 -14.98 13.36
N ARG A 38 1.74 -13.99 13.52
CA ARG A 38 2.71 -13.92 14.64
C ARG A 38 3.10 -12.47 14.90
N PRO A 39 3.36 -12.10 16.17
CA PRO A 39 3.81 -10.75 16.49
C PRO A 39 5.14 -10.42 15.83
N GLN A 40 5.25 -9.20 15.32
CA GLN A 40 6.55 -8.61 14.95
C GLN A 40 7.12 -7.91 16.18
N VAL A 41 8.31 -8.32 16.61
CA VAL A 41 8.99 -7.69 17.74
C VAL A 41 9.75 -6.46 17.24
N THR A 42 9.51 -5.33 17.88
CA THR A 42 10.19 -4.05 17.66
C THR A 42 10.76 -3.52 18.97
N SER A 43 11.46 -2.39 18.92
CA SER A 43 11.91 -1.68 20.14
C SER A 43 10.74 -1.24 21.02
N GLU A 44 9.58 -1.01 20.45
CA GLU A 44 8.36 -0.55 21.13
C GLU A 44 7.50 -1.71 21.66
N GLY A 45 7.90 -2.96 21.40
CA GLY A 45 7.19 -4.15 21.85
C GLY A 45 6.71 -5.06 20.72
N ALA A 46 5.79 -5.96 21.04
CA ALA A 46 5.24 -6.91 20.09
C ALA A 46 4.02 -6.32 19.37
N ILE A 47 4.13 -6.16 18.05
CA ILE A 47 3.05 -5.70 17.18
C ILE A 47 2.29 -6.92 16.63
N PRO A 48 0.96 -7.00 16.76
CA PRO A 48 0.19 -8.09 16.17
C PRO A 48 0.29 -8.05 14.65
N VAL A 49 0.54 -9.21 14.03
CA VAL A 49 0.57 -9.37 12.56
C VAL A 49 -0.34 -10.53 12.18
N ILE A 50 -1.27 -10.26 11.29
CA ILE A 50 -2.26 -11.22 10.78
C ILE A 50 -1.77 -11.74 9.42
N ALA A 51 -1.81 -13.05 9.23
CA ALA A 51 -1.53 -13.67 7.94
C ALA A 51 -2.81 -13.77 7.10
N ALA A 52 -2.74 -13.28 5.86
CA ALA A 52 -3.83 -13.40 4.89
C ALA A 52 -3.25 -13.38 3.45
N ASP A 53 -3.57 -14.38 2.65
CA ASP A 53 -3.14 -14.38 1.24
C ASP A 53 -4.15 -13.61 0.38
N PHE A 54 -3.76 -12.46 -0.13
CA PHE A 54 -4.62 -11.64 -1.00
C PHE A 54 -4.87 -12.24 -2.39
N GLY A 55 -4.26 -13.37 -2.71
CA GLY A 55 -4.68 -14.22 -3.82
C GLY A 55 -6.07 -14.84 -3.58
N ASP A 56 -6.45 -15.05 -2.33
CA ASP A 56 -7.78 -15.52 -1.93
C ASP A 56 -8.67 -14.34 -1.52
N PRO A 57 -9.80 -14.08 -2.23
CA PRO A 57 -10.73 -13.00 -1.90
C PRO A 57 -11.34 -13.08 -0.50
N LEU A 58 -11.50 -14.30 0.05
CA LEU A 58 -12.10 -14.50 1.38
C LEU A 58 -11.11 -14.14 2.49
N SER A 59 -9.81 -14.19 2.23
CA SER A 59 -8.78 -13.85 3.20
C SER A 59 -8.79 -12.36 3.59
N VAL A 60 -9.21 -11.47 2.69
CA VAL A 60 -9.33 -10.03 2.96
C VAL A 60 -10.42 -9.74 4.00
N GLN A 61 -11.55 -10.45 3.90
CA GLN A 61 -12.61 -10.36 4.90
C GLN A 61 -12.13 -10.88 6.25
N SER A 62 -11.51 -12.04 6.27
CA SER A 62 -10.96 -12.63 7.50
C SER A 62 -9.90 -11.73 8.15
N LEU A 63 -9.03 -11.09 7.35
CA LEU A 63 -8.09 -10.09 7.85
C LEU A 63 -8.81 -8.94 8.56
N TRP A 64 -9.85 -8.39 7.92
CA TRP A 64 -10.61 -7.26 8.47
C TRP A 64 -11.29 -7.62 9.79
N GLU A 65 -11.95 -8.79 9.86
CA GLU A 65 -12.62 -9.28 11.06
C GLU A 65 -11.64 -9.49 12.22
N GLN A 66 -10.49 -10.13 11.97
CA GLN A 66 -9.45 -10.31 12.98
C GLN A 66 -8.83 -8.97 13.43
N ALA A 67 -8.63 -8.04 12.51
CA ALA A 67 -8.11 -6.72 12.84
C ALA A 67 -9.09 -5.94 13.72
N LEU A 68 -10.40 -6.03 13.46
CA LEU A 68 -11.43 -5.42 14.29
C LEU A 68 -11.47 -6.05 15.70
N GLU A 69 -11.30 -7.37 15.80
CA GLU A 69 -11.24 -8.05 17.10
C GLU A 69 -10.05 -7.55 17.94
N ILE A 70 -8.84 -7.50 17.34
CA ILE A 70 -7.63 -6.98 18.01
C ILE A 70 -7.79 -5.51 18.40
N ALA A 71 -8.43 -4.73 17.53
CA ALA A 71 -8.64 -3.30 17.73
C ALA A 71 -9.85 -2.96 18.62
N GLU A 72 -10.59 -3.95 19.10
CA GLU A 72 -11.85 -3.74 19.82
C GLU A 72 -12.84 -2.85 19.06
N GLY A 73 -12.81 -2.98 17.71
CA GLY A 73 -13.63 -2.20 16.79
C GLY A 73 -13.11 -0.76 16.51
N GLU A 74 -11.94 -0.38 17.01
CA GLU A 74 -11.39 0.97 16.86
C GLU A 74 -10.22 1.01 15.86
N ILE A 75 -10.54 0.95 14.56
CA ILE A 75 -9.58 1.16 13.46
C ILE A 75 -9.80 2.55 12.88
N ASP A 76 -8.84 3.45 13.06
CA ASP A 76 -8.89 4.84 12.59
C ASP A 76 -8.30 5.02 11.18
N ALA A 77 -7.36 4.14 10.79
CA ALA A 77 -6.76 4.21 9.47
C ALA A 77 -6.40 2.84 8.89
N VAL A 78 -6.41 2.77 7.56
CA VAL A 78 -5.95 1.61 6.79
C VAL A 78 -4.91 2.06 5.78
N VAL A 79 -3.74 1.41 5.81
CA VAL A 79 -2.66 1.59 4.84
C VAL A 79 -2.67 0.41 3.87
N ASN A 80 -3.17 0.65 2.67
CA ASN A 80 -3.16 -0.29 1.55
C ASN A 80 -1.78 -0.26 0.88
N ASN A 81 -0.83 -1.03 1.42
CA ASN A 81 0.54 -1.11 0.93
C ASN A 81 0.87 -2.47 0.28
N ALA A 82 0.20 -3.55 0.67
CA ALA A 82 0.45 -4.87 0.10
C ALA A 82 0.43 -4.83 -1.44
N GLY A 83 1.38 -5.54 -2.04
CA GLY A 83 1.48 -5.60 -3.49
C GLY A 83 2.62 -6.53 -3.93
N ARG A 84 2.57 -6.93 -5.19
CA ARG A 84 3.60 -7.68 -5.89
C ARG A 84 3.99 -6.97 -7.19
N PHE A 85 5.23 -7.22 -7.61
CA PHE A 85 5.82 -6.66 -8.82
C PHE A 85 6.61 -7.77 -9.51
N GLU A 86 5.91 -8.55 -10.31
CA GLU A 86 6.46 -9.69 -11.03
C GLU A 86 6.33 -9.42 -12.53
N ALA A 87 7.35 -9.81 -13.31
CA ALA A 87 7.33 -9.61 -14.74
C ALA A 87 6.45 -10.67 -15.43
N SER A 88 5.54 -10.25 -16.30
CA SER A 88 4.82 -11.11 -17.23
C SER A 88 5.14 -10.73 -18.66
N ARG A 89 5.97 -11.54 -19.32
CA ARG A 89 6.41 -11.29 -20.71
C ARG A 89 5.25 -11.52 -21.67
N LEU A 90 5.21 -10.76 -22.76
CA LEU A 90 4.15 -10.85 -23.77
C LEU A 90 4.22 -12.15 -24.59
N ASP A 91 5.35 -12.83 -24.61
CA ASP A 91 5.57 -14.09 -25.34
C ASP A 91 5.20 -15.36 -24.54
N ARG A 92 4.61 -15.21 -23.34
CA ARG A 92 4.00 -16.32 -22.61
C ARG A 92 2.76 -16.85 -23.33
N SER A 93 2.32 -18.05 -22.96
CA SER A 93 1.00 -18.54 -23.38
C SER A 93 -0.10 -17.58 -22.88
N ASP A 94 -1.22 -17.53 -23.61
CA ASP A 94 -2.36 -16.67 -23.24
C ASP A 94 -2.88 -16.95 -21.82
N ILE A 95 -2.93 -18.24 -21.44
CA ILE A 95 -3.34 -18.66 -20.10
C ILE A 95 -2.38 -18.12 -19.02
N GLU A 96 -1.08 -18.34 -19.17
CA GLU A 96 -0.09 -17.87 -18.20
C GLU A 96 -0.05 -16.33 -18.10
N TRP A 97 -0.31 -15.64 -19.22
CA TRP A 97 -0.34 -14.19 -19.24
C TRP A 97 -1.59 -13.66 -18.51
N LEU A 98 -2.77 -14.27 -18.76
CA LEU A 98 -4.02 -13.91 -18.09
C LEU A 98 -3.96 -14.22 -16.59
N ASP A 99 -3.43 -15.37 -16.19
CA ASP A 99 -3.25 -15.72 -14.77
C ASP A 99 -2.40 -14.69 -14.05
N ALA A 100 -1.28 -14.28 -14.64
CA ALA A 100 -0.40 -13.25 -14.05
C ALA A 100 -1.08 -11.87 -13.99
N TRP A 101 -1.90 -11.54 -15.00
CA TRP A 101 -2.70 -10.32 -15.05
C TRP A 101 -3.71 -10.29 -13.91
N GLU A 102 -4.56 -11.32 -13.80
CA GLU A 102 -5.62 -11.40 -12.79
C GLU A 102 -5.06 -11.46 -11.38
N ASP A 103 -4.00 -12.22 -11.17
CA ASP A 103 -3.36 -12.35 -9.87
C ASP A 103 -2.74 -11.01 -9.40
N THR A 104 -2.09 -10.28 -10.30
CA THR A 104 -1.57 -8.95 -9.98
C THR A 104 -2.69 -7.95 -9.67
N LEU A 105 -3.76 -7.92 -10.45
CA LEU A 105 -4.92 -7.07 -10.18
C LEU A 105 -5.58 -7.44 -8.86
N ARG A 106 -5.71 -8.73 -8.56
CA ARG A 106 -6.28 -9.22 -7.32
C ARG A 106 -5.50 -8.71 -6.11
N VAL A 107 -4.19 -8.92 -6.09
CA VAL A 107 -3.34 -8.54 -4.95
C VAL A 107 -3.17 -7.01 -4.85
N ASN A 108 -2.93 -6.31 -5.97
CA ASN A 108 -2.54 -4.91 -5.94
C ASN A 108 -3.72 -3.92 -5.97
N LEU A 109 -4.90 -4.35 -6.42
CA LEU A 109 -6.06 -3.48 -6.58
C LEU A 109 -7.30 -4.02 -5.88
N THR A 110 -7.72 -5.26 -6.19
CA THR A 110 -8.99 -5.79 -5.69
C THR A 110 -8.98 -5.94 -4.18
N SER A 111 -7.88 -6.43 -3.58
CA SER A 111 -7.74 -6.54 -2.13
C SER A 111 -7.82 -5.18 -1.43
N ALA A 112 -7.14 -4.17 -1.99
CA ALA A 112 -7.19 -2.81 -1.48
C ALA A 112 -8.60 -2.20 -1.58
N ALA A 113 -9.33 -2.51 -2.66
CA ALA A 113 -10.71 -2.09 -2.85
C ALA A 113 -11.65 -2.74 -1.83
N GLN A 114 -11.51 -4.07 -1.61
CA GLN A 114 -12.30 -4.80 -0.62
C GLN A 114 -12.05 -4.24 0.79
N LEU A 115 -10.78 -4.09 1.17
CA LEU A 115 -10.42 -3.59 2.49
C LEU A 115 -10.89 -2.15 2.71
N SER A 116 -10.75 -1.30 1.69
CA SER A 116 -11.28 0.08 1.73
C SER A 116 -12.81 0.09 1.88
N ARG A 117 -13.52 -0.81 1.19
CA ARG A 117 -14.97 -0.94 1.31
C ARG A 117 -15.37 -1.35 2.74
N PHE A 118 -14.70 -2.32 3.33
CA PHE A 118 -14.97 -2.73 4.72
C PHE A 118 -14.74 -1.58 5.69
N ALA A 119 -13.64 -0.85 5.55
CA ALA A 119 -13.30 0.29 6.39
C ALA A 119 -14.34 1.41 6.27
N VAL A 120 -14.72 1.80 5.04
CA VAL A 120 -15.73 2.85 4.81
C VAL A 120 -17.07 2.47 5.43
N LEU A 121 -17.56 1.24 5.20
CA LEU A 121 -18.83 0.78 5.77
C LEU A 121 -18.79 0.78 7.31
N HIS A 122 -17.69 0.32 7.90
CA HIS A 122 -17.50 0.31 9.34
C HIS A 122 -17.52 1.72 9.94
N TRP A 123 -16.81 2.68 9.31
CA TRP A 123 -16.79 4.07 9.78
C TRP A 123 -18.16 4.75 9.61
N GLN A 124 -18.89 4.47 8.53
CA GLN A 124 -20.25 4.98 8.32
C GLN A 124 -21.22 4.44 9.37
N GLU A 125 -21.22 3.14 9.63
CA GLU A 125 -22.10 2.50 10.62
C GLU A 125 -21.89 3.08 12.02
N ARG A 126 -20.65 3.41 12.38
CA ARG A 126 -20.29 3.93 13.70
C ARG A 126 -20.20 5.45 13.76
N ALA A 127 -20.45 6.15 12.67
CA ALA A 127 -20.29 7.60 12.53
C ALA A 127 -18.89 8.07 12.97
N PHE A 128 -17.84 7.31 12.60
CA PHE A 128 -16.44 7.64 12.87
C PHE A 128 -15.77 8.28 11.66
N ALA A 129 -14.86 9.20 11.94
CA ALA A 129 -13.89 9.63 10.95
C ALA A 129 -12.86 8.52 10.69
N GLY A 130 -12.36 8.43 9.44
CA GLY A 130 -11.38 7.42 9.10
C GLY A 130 -10.42 7.88 8.02
N ARG A 131 -9.28 7.20 7.88
CA ARG A 131 -8.25 7.54 6.89
C ARG A 131 -7.83 6.33 6.07
N LEU A 132 -7.82 6.49 4.76
CA LEU A 132 -7.27 5.53 3.81
C LEU A 132 -5.98 6.09 3.22
N VAL A 133 -4.89 5.33 3.29
CA VAL A 133 -3.63 5.65 2.64
C VAL A 133 -3.30 4.56 1.64
N HIS A 134 -3.23 4.92 0.36
CA HIS A 134 -2.98 3.98 -0.73
C HIS A 134 -1.54 4.12 -1.23
N VAL A 135 -0.73 3.08 -1.09
CA VAL A 135 0.62 3.04 -1.65
C VAL A 135 0.53 2.58 -3.11
N ALA A 136 0.38 3.56 -3.99
CA ALA A 136 0.32 3.36 -5.43
C ALA A 136 1.73 3.21 -6.04
N SER A 137 2.03 3.90 -7.12
CA SER A 137 3.34 3.96 -7.77
C SER A 137 3.35 5.10 -8.80
N ARG A 138 4.52 5.64 -9.13
CA ARG A 138 4.69 6.49 -10.31
C ARG A 138 4.24 5.78 -11.61
N ALA A 139 4.27 4.44 -11.63
CA ALA A 139 3.77 3.64 -12.75
C ALA A 139 2.30 3.89 -13.08
N ALA A 140 1.49 4.35 -12.11
CA ALA A 140 0.10 4.75 -12.31
C ALA A 140 -0.08 5.88 -13.33
N TYR A 141 0.97 6.66 -13.58
CA TYR A 141 0.94 7.82 -14.47
C TYR A 141 1.85 7.66 -15.69
N ARG A 142 3.10 7.23 -15.48
CA ARG A 142 4.07 7.14 -16.58
C ARG A 142 4.07 5.77 -17.27
N GLY A 143 3.32 4.80 -16.75
CA GLY A 143 3.47 3.39 -17.14
C GLY A 143 4.72 2.75 -16.54
N ASP A 144 4.98 1.51 -16.92
CA ASP A 144 6.13 0.73 -16.49
C ASP A 144 6.76 0.01 -17.70
N SER A 145 7.62 -0.96 -17.47
CA SER A 145 8.26 -1.75 -18.52
C SER A 145 7.24 -2.60 -19.30
N PRO A 146 7.59 -3.06 -20.52
CA PRO A 146 6.70 -3.89 -21.34
C PRO A 146 6.21 -5.17 -20.66
N ALA A 147 6.91 -5.65 -19.62
CA ALA A 147 6.51 -6.85 -18.87
C ALA A 147 5.63 -6.54 -17.64
N HIS A 148 5.20 -5.29 -17.40
CA HIS A 148 4.49 -4.88 -16.19
C HIS A 148 3.20 -4.09 -16.46
N TRP A 149 2.49 -4.41 -17.55
CA TRP A 149 1.21 -3.77 -17.89
C TRP A 149 0.17 -3.90 -16.75
N HIS A 150 0.05 -5.12 -16.21
CA HIS A 150 -0.84 -5.44 -15.08
C HIS A 150 -0.54 -4.59 -13.84
N TYR A 151 0.74 -4.38 -13.53
CA TYR A 151 1.14 -3.56 -12.40
C TYR A 151 0.76 -2.09 -12.59
N ALA A 152 1.07 -1.52 -13.76
CA ALA A 152 0.71 -0.14 -14.09
C ALA A 152 -0.81 0.06 -14.08
N ALA A 153 -1.57 -0.89 -14.65
CA ALA A 153 -3.02 -0.88 -14.65
C ALA A 153 -3.59 -0.95 -13.22
N ALA A 154 -3.08 -1.86 -12.37
CA ALA A 154 -3.51 -1.97 -10.97
C ALA A 154 -3.23 -0.70 -10.18
N LYS A 155 -2.04 -0.11 -10.31
CA LYS A 155 -1.67 1.12 -9.60
C LYS A 155 -2.41 2.35 -10.14
N GLY A 156 -2.71 2.40 -11.43
CA GLY A 156 -3.59 3.41 -12.04
C GLY A 156 -5.02 3.30 -11.53
N GLY A 157 -5.57 2.08 -11.47
CA GLY A 157 -6.87 1.80 -10.90
C GLY A 157 -6.96 2.19 -9.42
N MET A 158 -5.91 1.94 -8.62
CA MET A 158 -5.83 2.35 -7.22
C MET A 158 -5.91 3.87 -7.06
N VAL A 159 -5.23 4.65 -7.91
CA VAL A 159 -5.31 6.11 -7.88
C VAL A 159 -6.70 6.62 -8.28
N ALA A 160 -7.34 6.01 -9.26
CA ALA A 160 -8.71 6.35 -9.66
C ALA A 160 -9.72 6.06 -8.55
N MET A 161 -9.62 4.88 -7.92
CA MET A 161 -10.42 4.48 -6.76
C MET A 161 -10.24 5.45 -5.59
N HIS A 162 -9.00 5.77 -5.22
CA HIS A 162 -8.67 6.74 -4.19
C HIS A 162 -9.38 8.08 -4.40
N LYS A 163 -9.33 8.65 -5.61
CA LYS A 163 -9.98 9.92 -5.95
C LYS A 163 -11.50 9.84 -5.81
N THR A 164 -12.08 8.70 -6.18
CA THR A 164 -13.52 8.45 -6.02
C THR A 164 -13.91 8.45 -4.55
N ILE A 165 -13.17 7.72 -3.71
CA ILE A 165 -13.41 7.64 -2.26
C ILE A 165 -13.29 9.03 -1.62
N ALA A 166 -12.21 9.77 -1.92
CA ALA A 166 -12.00 11.11 -1.37
C ALA A 166 -13.16 12.05 -1.68
N ARG A 167 -13.69 12.01 -2.91
CA ARG A 167 -14.81 12.87 -3.32
C ARG A 167 -16.15 12.44 -2.73
N ALA A 168 -16.36 11.15 -2.56
CA ALA A 168 -17.63 10.61 -2.10
C ALA A 168 -17.85 10.80 -0.59
N TYR A 169 -16.81 10.62 0.21
CA TYR A 169 -16.95 10.45 1.66
C TYR A 169 -16.25 11.52 2.51
N ALA A 170 -15.65 12.56 1.91
CA ALA A 170 -14.97 13.63 2.67
C ALA A 170 -15.91 14.35 3.65
N SER A 171 -17.18 14.56 3.28
CA SER A 171 -18.18 15.20 4.15
C SER A 171 -18.56 14.35 5.36
N GLU A 172 -18.26 13.04 5.33
CA GLU A 172 -18.48 12.11 6.44
C GLU A 172 -17.22 11.98 7.32
N GLY A 173 -16.16 12.77 7.05
CA GLY A 173 -14.89 12.69 7.77
C GLY A 173 -14.00 11.53 7.33
N ILE A 174 -14.34 10.83 6.26
CA ILE A 174 -13.52 9.74 5.70
C ILE A 174 -12.57 10.33 4.66
N LEU A 175 -11.28 10.35 4.99
CA LEU A 175 -10.24 10.96 4.20
C LEU A 175 -9.46 9.90 3.41
N SER A 176 -9.06 10.23 2.20
CA SER A 176 -8.27 9.31 1.37
C SER A 176 -7.06 10.03 0.79
N PHE A 177 -5.91 9.36 0.85
CA PHE A 177 -4.61 9.84 0.37
C PHE A 177 -3.96 8.76 -0.48
N ALA A 178 -3.18 9.15 -1.49
CA ALA A 178 -2.35 8.24 -2.23
C ALA A 178 -0.89 8.70 -2.21
N VAL A 179 0.03 7.76 -2.06
CA VAL A 179 1.46 7.98 -2.20
C VAL A 179 1.92 7.25 -3.45
N THR A 180 2.73 7.90 -4.29
CA THR A 180 3.26 7.32 -5.53
C THR A 180 4.78 7.23 -5.48
N PRO A 181 5.32 6.17 -4.83
CA PRO A 181 6.75 5.96 -4.78
C PRO A 181 7.35 5.73 -6.17
N GLY A 182 8.61 6.13 -6.32
CA GLY A 182 9.51 5.64 -7.35
C GLY A 182 10.16 4.33 -6.94
N PHE A 183 11.34 4.06 -7.50
CA PHE A 183 12.17 2.97 -7.01
C PHE A 183 12.59 3.24 -5.57
N THR A 184 12.36 2.25 -4.73
CA THR A 184 12.67 2.30 -3.30
C THR A 184 13.58 1.13 -2.97
N ASP A 185 14.58 1.34 -2.12
CA ASP A 185 15.54 0.31 -1.73
C ASP A 185 14.86 -0.77 -0.87
N THR A 186 14.29 -1.74 -1.55
CA THR A 186 13.60 -2.90 -0.98
C THR A 186 14.06 -4.16 -1.68
N SER A 187 13.85 -5.32 -1.08
CA SER A 187 14.12 -6.61 -1.74
C SER A 187 13.39 -6.75 -3.08
N MET A 188 12.21 -6.15 -3.21
CA MET A 188 11.44 -6.13 -4.47
C MET A 188 12.15 -5.34 -5.58
N ALA A 189 12.88 -4.27 -5.24
CA ALA A 189 13.61 -3.44 -6.17
C ALA A 189 15.04 -3.94 -6.42
N GLY A 190 15.66 -4.62 -5.44
CA GLY A 190 17.03 -5.09 -5.51
C GLY A 190 17.29 -6.02 -6.70
N ASP A 191 16.46 -7.02 -6.89
CA ASP A 191 16.54 -7.96 -8.03
C ASP A 191 16.33 -7.24 -9.37
N TYR A 192 15.46 -6.25 -9.41
CA TYR A 192 15.18 -5.46 -10.61
C TYR A 192 16.33 -4.49 -10.94
N LEU A 193 16.92 -3.86 -9.93
CA LEU A 193 18.10 -3.01 -10.07
C LEU A 193 19.31 -3.81 -10.55
N ALA A 194 19.52 -5.03 -10.03
CA ALA A 194 20.59 -5.90 -10.45
C ALA A 194 20.42 -6.44 -11.88
N SER A 195 19.19 -6.71 -12.31
CA SER A 195 18.88 -7.32 -13.62
C SER A 195 18.85 -6.34 -14.79
N ARG A 196 18.70 -5.02 -14.57
CA ARG A 196 18.51 -3.99 -15.61
C ARG A 196 19.60 -2.93 -15.70
N GLY A 197 20.81 -3.22 -15.23
CA GLY A 197 21.92 -2.29 -15.33
C GLY A 197 21.69 -1.04 -14.47
N GLY A 198 21.84 -1.20 -13.15
CA GLY A 198 21.62 -0.18 -12.12
C GLY A 198 22.03 1.25 -12.48
N PRO A 199 23.16 1.50 -13.20
CA PRO A 199 23.54 2.85 -13.63
C PRO A 199 22.52 3.53 -14.55
N GLY A 200 21.90 2.79 -15.48
CA GLY A 200 20.90 3.37 -16.41
C GLY A 200 19.61 3.74 -15.70
N LEU A 201 19.21 2.97 -14.70
CA LEU A 201 18.00 3.23 -13.94
C LEU A 201 18.18 4.42 -12.99
N LEU A 202 19.36 4.57 -12.40
CA LEU A 202 19.70 5.73 -11.56
C LEU A 202 19.78 7.03 -12.38
N ALA A 203 20.20 6.95 -13.63
CA ALA A 203 20.23 8.12 -14.53
C ALA A 203 18.82 8.71 -14.78
N ASP A 204 17.78 7.90 -14.70
CA ASP A 204 16.38 8.33 -14.80
C ASP A 204 15.82 9.01 -13.53
N ILE A 205 16.59 9.05 -12.43
CA ILE A 205 16.18 9.64 -11.17
C ILE A 205 16.99 10.91 -10.92
N PRO A 206 16.43 12.13 -11.11
CA PRO A 206 17.15 13.39 -10.90
C PRO A 206 17.78 13.53 -9.51
N LEU A 207 17.17 12.92 -8.47
CA LEU A 207 17.74 12.87 -7.12
C LEU A 207 19.08 12.09 -7.05
N GLY A 208 19.43 11.31 -8.08
CA GLY A 208 20.66 10.53 -8.17
C GLY A 208 20.69 9.24 -7.36
N ARG A 209 19.59 8.91 -6.67
CA ARG A 209 19.44 7.67 -5.89
C ARG A 209 17.99 7.20 -5.81
N VAL A 210 17.79 5.97 -5.45
CA VAL A 210 16.47 5.44 -5.07
C VAL A 210 16.05 6.01 -3.70
N ALA A 211 14.76 6.02 -3.43
CA ALA A 211 14.24 6.37 -2.10
C ALA A 211 14.54 5.25 -1.09
N THR A 212 14.65 5.59 0.19
CA THR A 212 14.66 4.59 1.25
C THR A 212 13.23 4.22 1.67
N PRO A 213 13.01 3.03 2.25
CA PRO A 213 11.71 2.66 2.82
C PRO A 213 11.21 3.67 3.86
N GLU A 214 12.13 4.24 4.65
CA GLU A 214 11.83 5.21 5.71
C GLU A 214 11.35 6.55 5.15
N GLU A 215 11.88 6.99 4.00
CA GLU A 215 11.39 8.21 3.31
C GLU A 215 9.92 8.04 2.91
N ILE A 216 9.57 6.90 2.33
CA ILE A 216 8.18 6.61 1.96
C ILE A 216 7.30 6.42 3.20
N ALA A 217 7.82 5.72 4.22
CA ALA A 217 7.12 5.49 5.49
C ALA A 217 6.76 6.80 6.19
N SER A 218 7.63 7.81 6.14
CA SER A 218 7.37 9.13 6.74
C SER A 218 6.16 9.82 6.12
N ILE A 219 5.99 9.71 4.80
CA ILE A 219 4.85 10.26 4.08
C ILE A 219 3.57 9.47 4.40
N ILE A 220 3.67 8.14 4.47
CA ILE A 220 2.55 7.27 4.87
C ILE A 220 2.10 7.61 6.28
N ALA A 221 3.01 7.74 7.25
CA ALA A 221 2.70 8.09 8.62
C ALA A 221 2.06 9.48 8.72
N PHE A 222 2.57 10.46 7.99
CA PHE A 222 1.97 11.79 7.88
C PHE A 222 0.52 11.71 7.37
N CYS A 223 0.26 10.97 6.29
CA CYS A 223 -1.08 10.81 5.74
C CYS A 223 -2.03 10.10 6.70
N ALA A 224 -1.53 9.06 7.39
CA ALA A 224 -2.33 8.25 8.30
C ALA A 224 -2.70 8.98 9.61
N VAL A 225 -1.89 9.95 10.05
CA VAL A 225 -2.05 10.58 11.37
C VAL A 225 -2.26 12.09 11.26
N ASP A 226 -1.36 12.81 10.57
CA ASP A 226 -1.22 14.27 10.73
C ASP A 226 -1.80 15.09 9.58
N ALA A 227 -1.95 14.52 8.38
CA ALA A 227 -2.39 15.27 7.21
C ALA A 227 -3.71 16.00 7.47
N PRO A 228 -3.78 17.31 7.21
CA PRO A 228 -5.01 18.06 7.43
C PRO A 228 -6.12 17.58 6.50
N PRO A 229 -7.40 17.62 6.93
CA PRO A 229 -8.54 17.15 6.13
C PRO A 229 -8.63 17.75 4.73
N SER A 230 -8.20 19.00 4.56
CA SER A 230 -8.17 19.68 3.26
C SER A 230 -7.24 19.04 2.22
N MET A 231 -6.33 18.14 2.65
CA MET A 231 -5.49 17.34 1.76
C MET A 231 -6.17 16.07 1.23
N THR A 232 -7.40 15.75 1.66
CA THR A 232 -8.10 14.57 1.12
C THR A 232 -8.16 14.63 -0.40
N GLY A 233 -7.90 13.51 -1.07
CA GLY A 233 -7.75 13.45 -2.53
C GLY A 233 -6.34 13.75 -3.05
N ALA A 234 -5.40 14.14 -2.19
CA ALA A 234 -4.03 14.37 -2.60
C ALA A 234 -3.35 13.07 -3.07
N VAL A 235 -2.58 13.20 -4.14
CA VAL A 235 -1.63 12.17 -4.59
C VAL A 235 -0.23 12.75 -4.45
N ILE A 236 0.56 12.15 -3.58
CA ILE A 236 1.88 12.64 -3.18
C ILE A 236 2.95 11.86 -3.93
N ASP A 237 3.66 12.52 -4.84
CA ASP A 237 4.77 11.93 -5.57
C ASP A 237 6.01 11.86 -4.68
N ALA A 238 6.58 10.66 -4.54
CA ALA A 238 7.76 10.35 -3.75
C ALA A 238 8.74 9.51 -4.57
N ASN A 239 9.24 10.08 -5.68
CA ASN A 239 9.93 9.30 -6.71
C ASN A 239 11.26 9.92 -7.18
N GLY A 240 11.83 10.87 -6.41
CA GLY A 240 13.10 11.53 -6.74
C GLY A 240 13.06 12.35 -8.03
N ALA A 241 11.89 12.90 -8.38
CA ALA A 241 11.58 13.62 -9.59
C ALA A 241 11.70 12.79 -10.89
N SER A 242 11.74 11.45 -10.79
CA SER A 242 11.73 10.57 -11.98
C SER A 242 10.39 10.58 -12.75
N PHE A 243 9.39 11.22 -12.18
CA PHE A 243 8.14 11.63 -12.80
C PHE A 243 7.61 12.88 -12.09
N VAL A 244 7.20 13.89 -12.85
CA VAL A 244 6.55 15.14 -12.38
C VAL A 244 5.25 15.30 -13.17
N ARG A 245 4.16 15.60 -12.47
CA ARG A 245 2.83 15.85 -13.08
C ARG A 245 2.72 17.29 -13.55
#